data_de58a83a81f9ee2bfc6ae73b7bdcc7f9
#
_entry.id   de58a83a81f9ee2bfc6ae73b7bdcc7f9
#
_cell.length_a   1.000
_cell.length_b   1.000
_cell.length_c   1.000
_cell.angle_alpha   90.00
_cell.angle_beta   90.00
_cell.angle_gamma   90.00
#
_symmetry.space_group_name_H-M   'P 1'
#
loop_
_entity.id
_entity.type
_entity.pdbx_description
1 polymer ?
#
loop_
_entity_poly.entity_id
_entity_poly.type
_entity_poly.pdbx_seq_one_letter_code
_entity_poly.pdbx_strand_id
1 'polypeptide(L)'
;MAKHRRSKTARKVKGFGKISFFVLILTFAIFTALLVTAAVHMPKKSGNTVCIDAGHGGYDVGATNGERYEKDDNLRLAKAVEAELKARGINTIMTRSDDTYVSL
;
A
#
# COMPACT_ATOMS: atom_id res chain seq x y z
N MET A 1 -56.43 36.33 -37.03
CA MET A 1 -56.38 35.98 -35.60
C MET A 1 -55.29 34.92 -35.40
N ALA A 2 -54.11 35.28 -34.95
CA ALA A 2 -53.02 34.36 -34.70
C ALA A 2 -52.86 34.07 -33.18
N LYS A 3 -53.06 32.80 -32.78
CA LYS A 3 -53.08 32.34 -31.40
C LYS A 3 -51.68 31.97 -30.98
N HIS A 4 -51.11 32.79 -30.11
CA HIS A 4 -49.70 32.64 -29.59
C HIS A 4 -49.58 31.42 -28.67
N ARG A 5 -48.88 30.37 -29.08
CA ARG A 5 -48.60 29.16 -28.32
C ARG A 5 -47.36 29.41 -27.42
N ARG A 6 -47.59 29.76 -26.14
CA ARG A 6 -46.50 29.87 -25.14
C ARG A 6 -45.90 28.49 -24.84
N SER A 7 -44.64 28.35 -25.08
CA SER A 7 -43.82 27.16 -24.80
C SER A 7 -43.68 26.92 -23.29
N LYS A 8 -43.99 25.67 -22.84
CA LYS A 8 -43.92 25.21 -21.44
C LYS A 8 -42.55 24.60 -21.07
N THR A 9 -41.44 25.08 -21.65
CA THR A 9 -40.14 24.42 -21.55
C THR A 9 -39.22 24.95 -20.42
N ALA A 10 -39.65 25.94 -19.61
CA ALA A 10 -38.77 26.61 -18.65
C ALA A 10 -38.76 26.05 -17.21
N ARG A 11 -39.48 24.95 -16.90
CA ARG A 11 -39.61 24.47 -15.49
C ARG A 11 -38.74 23.30 -15.08
N LYS A 12 -37.96 22.67 -15.99
CA LYS A 12 -37.23 21.42 -15.69
C LYS A 12 -35.78 21.62 -15.28
N VAL A 13 -35.20 22.82 -15.37
CA VAL A 13 -33.78 23.07 -15.13
C VAL A 13 -33.43 23.34 -13.66
N LYS A 14 -34.37 23.79 -12.84
CA LYS A 14 -34.07 24.14 -11.42
C LYS A 14 -33.90 22.95 -10.47
N GLY A 15 -34.37 21.74 -10.83
CA GLY A 15 -34.21 20.54 -9.99
C GLY A 15 -32.88 19.84 -10.18
N PHE A 16 -32.30 19.91 -11.38
CA PHE A 16 -31.06 19.22 -11.71
C PHE A 16 -29.81 19.79 -10.97
N GLY A 17 -29.78 21.11 -10.77
CA GLY A 17 -28.66 21.77 -10.06
C GLY A 17 -28.59 21.43 -8.56
N LYS A 18 -29.72 21.22 -7.89
CA LYS A 18 -29.74 20.87 -6.46
C LYS A 18 -29.30 19.42 -6.23
N ILE A 19 -29.76 18.49 -7.05
CA ILE A 19 -29.36 17.07 -6.99
C ILE A 19 -27.87 16.94 -7.27
N SER A 20 -27.34 17.66 -8.27
CA SER A 20 -25.91 17.67 -8.59
C SER A 20 -25.05 18.21 -7.43
N PHE A 21 -25.52 19.23 -6.73
CA PHE A 21 -24.83 19.82 -5.58
C PHE A 21 -24.78 18.83 -4.38
N PHE A 22 -25.87 18.15 -4.07
CA PHE A 22 -25.89 17.13 -3.00
C PHE A 22 -25.01 15.93 -3.33
N VAL A 23 -24.98 15.49 -4.58
CA VAL A 23 -24.09 14.39 -5.04
C VAL A 23 -22.62 14.81 -4.88
N LEU A 24 -22.25 16.04 -5.21
CA LEU A 24 -20.91 16.58 -5.03
C LEU A 24 -20.47 16.61 -3.55
N ILE A 25 -21.37 17.06 -2.66
CA ILE A 25 -21.07 17.07 -1.21
C ILE A 25 -20.90 15.64 -0.69
N LEU A 26 -21.77 14.71 -1.10
CA LEU A 26 -21.70 13.32 -0.67
C LEU A 26 -20.40 12.64 -1.13
N THR A 27 -20.03 12.83 -2.39
CA THR A 27 -18.76 12.28 -2.93
C THR A 27 -17.55 12.87 -2.23
N PHE A 28 -17.56 14.16 -1.93
CA PHE A 28 -16.49 14.81 -1.18
C PHE A 28 -16.41 14.27 0.26
N ALA A 29 -17.54 14.08 0.94
CA ALA A 29 -17.59 13.52 2.28
C ALA A 29 -17.07 12.07 2.33
N ILE A 30 -17.44 11.24 1.36
CA ILE A 30 -16.92 9.87 1.24
C ILE A 30 -15.42 9.87 0.98
N PHE A 31 -14.94 10.73 0.08
CA PHE A 31 -13.52 10.86 -0.23
C PHE A 31 -12.69 11.30 0.98
N THR A 32 -13.16 12.30 1.72
CA THR A 32 -12.48 12.74 2.96
C THR A 32 -12.48 11.66 4.04
N ALA A 33 -13.58 10.93 4.21
CA ALA A 33 -13.64 9.80 5.14
C ALA A 33 -12.65 8.69 4.77
N LEU A 34 -12.53 8.36 3.48
CA LEU A 34 -11.54 7.39 3.00
C LEU A 34 -10.10 7.85 3.23
N LEU A 35 -9.80 9.14 3.02
CA LEU A 35 -8.46 9.69 3.29
C LEU A 35 -8.12 9.63 4.79
N VAL A 36 -9.06 9.97 5.66
CA VAL A 36 -8.86 9.93 7.12
C VAL A 36 -8.65 8.48 7.58
N THR A 37 -9.44 7.52 7.10
CA THR A 37 -9.27 6.11 7.48
C THR A 37 -7.93 5.56 7.00
N ALA A 38 -7.48 5.90 5.79
CA ALA A 38 -6.17 5.52 5.29
C ALA A 38 -5.03 6.10 6.15
N ALA A 39 -5.12 7.36 6.55
CA ALA A 39 -4.11 8.01 7.39
C ALA A 39 -4.03 7.41 8.80
N VAL A 40 -5.17 7.02 9.38
CA VAL A 40 -5.23 6.41 10.74
C VAL A 40 -4.64 4.99 10.74
N HIS A 41 -4.71 4.27 9.60
CA HIS A 41 -4.20 2.90 9.48
C HIS A 41 -2.73 2.83 9.04
N MET A 42 -2.06 3.97 8.84
CA MET A 42 -0.62 3.95 8.57
C MET A 42 0.15 3.48 9.81
N PRO A 43 1.04 2.46 9.66
CA PRO A 43 1.83 1.98 10.79
C PRO A 43 2.74 3.12 11.29
N LYS A 44 2.72 3.37 12.60
CA LYS A 44 3.66 4.31 13.23
C LYS A 44 5.06 3.73 13.12
N LYS A 45 6.00 4.54 12.62
CA LYS A 45 7.40 4.14 12.52
C LYS A 45 7.96 3.84 13.91
N SER A 46 8.48 2.62 14.12
CA SER A 46 9.15 2.24 15.36
C SER A 46 10.48 2.97 15.50
N GLY A 47 10.83 3.39 16.71
CA GLY A 47 12.18 3.90 17.02
C GLY A 47 13.24 2.80 17.07
N ASN A 48 12.84 1.53 17.19
CA ASN A 48 13.76 0.39 17.25
C ASN A 48 14.07 -0.11 15.85
N THR A 49 15.29 -0.65 15.68
CA THR A 49 15.73 -1.28 14.43
C THR A 49 15.98 -2.76 14.68
N VAL A 50 15.44 -3.62 13.83
CA VAL A 50 15.69 -5.08 13.86
C VAL A 50 16.76 -5.39 12.83
N CYS A 51 17.83 -6.03 13.28
CA CYS A 51 18.85 -6.61 12.40
C CYS A 51 18.40 -8.02 12.01
N ILE A 52 18.38 -8.29 10.71
CA ILE A 52 18.02 -9.60 10.15
C ILE A 52 19.28 -10.19 9.55
N ASP A 53 19.70 -11.32 10.10
CA ASP A 53 20.86 -12.06 9.62
C ASP A 53 20.40 -13.23 8.74
N ALA A 54 20.74 -13.14 7.45
CA ALA A 54 20.49 -14.20 6.49
C ALA A 54 21.70 -15.11 6.44
N GLY A 55 21.70 -16.17 7.26
CA GLY A 55 22.82 -17.10 7.37
C GLY A 55 23.30 -17.69 6.04
N HIS A 56 24.59 -18.02 5.96
CA HIS A 56 25.31 -18.44 4.77
C HIS A 56 25.35 -17.36 3.67
N GLY A 57 25.88 -17.69 2.48
CA GLY A 57 25.94 -16.78 1.33
C GLY A 57 27.26 -16.90 0.54
N GLY A 58 27.23 -16.53 -0.73
CA GLY A 58 28.36 -16.65 -1.62
C GLY A 58 28.88 -18.09 -1.73
N TYR A 59 30.14 -18.34 -1.37
CA TYR A 59 30.74 -19.67 -1.39
C TYR A 59 30.27 -20.58 -0.25
N ASP A 60 29.74 -20.02 0.84
CA ASP A 60 29.13 -20.80 1.92
C ASP A 60 27.67 -21.11 1.57
N VAL A 61 27.45 -22.30 1.05
CA VAL A 61 26.13 -22.72 0.59
C VAL A 61 25.24 -23.26 1.71
N GLY A 62 25.80 -23.56 2.89
CA GLY A 62 25.12 -24.27 3.97
C GLY A 62 24.75 -25.71 3.58
N ALA A 63 23.70 -26.24 4.17
CA ALA A 63 23.20 -27.57 3.83
C ALA A 63 22.63 -27.60 2.39
N THR A 64 22.73 -28.78 1.75
CA THR A 64 22.26 -28.98 0.37
C THR A 64 21.31 -30.15 0.29
N ASN A 65 20.28 -30.01 -0.57
CA ASN A 65 19.38 -31.09 -0.91
C ASN A 65 19.05 -31.00 -2.41
N GLY A 66 19.75 -31.81 -3.21
CA GLY A 66 19.74 -31.72 -4.67
C GLY A 66 20.29 -30.36 -5.13
N GLU A 67 19.53 -29.63 -5.91
CA GLU A 67 19.90 -28.30 -6.41
C GLU A 67 19.52 -27.16 -5.44
N ARG A 68 18.99 -27.48 -4.25
CA ARG A 68 18.55 -26.52 -3.26
C ARG A 68 19.65 -26.26 -2.24
N TYR A 69 19.99 -24.99 -2.04
CA TYR A 69 20.98 -24.54 -1.09
C TYR A 69 20.33 -23.79 0.07
N GLU A 70 20.80 -24.03 1.30
CA GLU A 70 20.30 -23.38 2.50
C GLU A 70 20.46 -21.85 2.43
N LYS A 71 21.55 -21.34 1.87
CA LYS A 71 21.78 -19.91 1.68
C LYS A 71 20.67 -19.20 0.93
N ASP A 72 20.08 -19.87 -0.08
CA ASP A 72 19.01 -19.28 -0.91
C ASP A 72 17.68 -19.25 -0.14
N ASP A 73 17.41 -20.31 0.63
CA ASP A 73 16.24 -20.37 1.49
C ASP A 73 16.31 -19.33 2.61
N ASN A 74 17.48 -19.18 3.25
CA ASN A 74 17.71 -18.20 4.29
C ASN A 74 17.55 -16.77 3.76
N LEU A 75 18.09 -16.47 2.59
CA LEU A 75 17.92 -15.15 1.97
C LEU A 75 16.45 -14.86 1.63
N ARG A 76 15.74 -15.85 1.08
CA ARG A 76 14.31 -15.71 0.76
C ARG A 76 13.48 -15.47 2.01
N LEU A 77 13.73 -16.23 3.07
CA LEU A 77 13.04 -16.05 4.35
C LEU A 77 13.34 -14.70 4.97
N ALA A 78 14.62 -14.31 5.01
CA ALA A 78 15.05 -13.02 5.55
C ALA A 78 14.38 -11.83 4.84
N LYS A 79 14.30 -11.86 3.51
CA LYS A 79 13.59 -10.85 2.72
C LYS A 79 12.09 -10.82 3.02
N ALA A 80 11.45 -11.96 3.21
CA ALA A 80 10.03 -12.01 3.57
C ALA A 80 9.78 -11.42 4.97
N VAL A 81 10.64 -11.72 5.94
CA VAL A 81 10.60 -11.15 7.29
C VAL A 81 10.83 -9.63 7.23
N GLU A 82 11.81 -9.17 6.45
CA GLU A 82 12.07 -7.75 6.26
C GLU A 82 10.84 -7.01 5.72
N ALA A 83 10.21 -7.55 4.68
CA ALA A 83 9.03 -6.96 4.08
C ALA A 83 7.88 -6.84 5.08
N GLU A 84 7.64 -7.88 5.88
CA GLU A 84 6.60 -7.89 6.90
C GLU A 84 6.87 -6.88 8.02
N LEU A 85 8.10 -6.79 8.50
CA LEU A 85 8.50 -5.81 9.53
C LEU A 85 8.36 -4.38 9.02
N LYS A 86 8.79 -4.10 7.78
CA LYS A 86 8.62 -2.78 7.14
C LYS A 86 7.14 -2.41 6.97
N ALA A 87 6.29 -3.37 6.60
CA ALA A 87 4.85 -3.14 6.50
C ALA A 87 4.22 -2.75 7.84
N ARG A 88 4.80 -3.21 8.95
CA ARG A 88 4.41 -2.84 10.32
C ARG A 88 5.09 -1.56 10.84
N GLY A 89 5.84 -0.85 10.01
CA GLY A 89 6.53 0.39 10.40
C GLY A 89 7.78 0.16 11.26
N ILE A 90 8.34 -1.05 11.30
CA ILE A 90 9.56 -1.38 12.02
C ILE A 90 10.76 -1.14 11.10
N ASN A 91 11.78 -0.44 11.60
CA ASN A 91 13.03 -0.27 10.87
C ASN A 91 13.80 -1.58 10.82
N THR A 92 14.40 -1.89 9.68
CA THR A 92 15.16 -3.12 9.47
C THR A 92 16.51 -2.83 8.84
N ILE A 93 17.49 -3.65 9.17
CA ILE A 93 18.81 -3.74 8.52
C ILE A 93 19.04 -5.21 8.24
N MET A 94 19.47 -5.55 7.04
CA MET A 94 19.89 -6.92 6.69
C MET A 94 21.41 -7.00 6.65
N THR A 95 21.98 -8.13 7.10
CA THR A 95 23.44 -8.39 6.99
C THR A 95 23.84 -8.58 5.53
N ARG A 96 22.97 -9.20 4.72
CA ARG A 96 23.11 -9.30 3.26
C ARG A 96 21.76 -9.23 2.58
N SER A 97 21.72 -8.67 1.39
CA SER A 97 20.52 -8.57 0.55
C SER A 97 20.62 -9.35 -0.77
N ASP A 98 21.75 -9.96 -1.01
CA ASP A 98 22.07 -10.76 -2.20
C ASP A 98 22.86 -12.02 -1.82
N ASP A 99 23.37 -12.78 -2.81
CA ASP A 99 24.17 -13.97 -2.59
C ASP A 99 25.64 -13.62 -2.29
N THR A 100 25.85 -12.87 -1.22
CA THR A 100 27.18 -12.46 -0.76
C THR A 100 27.54 -13.19 0.55
N TYR A 101 28.80 -13.60 0.69
CA TYR A 101 29.33 -14.11 1.96
C TYR A 101 29.58 -12.95 2.93
N VAL A 102 29.10 -13.09 4.16
CA VAL A 102 29.35 -12.16 5.26
C VAL A 102 30.08 -12.92 6.36
N SER A 103 31.32 -12.47 6.68
CA SER A 103 32.03 -13.04 7.81
C SER A 103 31.48 -12.47 9.13
N LEU A 104 31.24 -13.34 10.07
CA LEU A 104 30.91 -12.99 11.45
C LEU A 104 32.14 -12.57 12.25
#